data_fb844fd1ffc193f3741d6d7122d44e93
#
_entry.id   fb844fd1ffc193f3741d6d7122d44e93
#
_cell.length_a   1.000
_cell.length_b   1.000
_cell.length_c   1.000
_cell.angle_alpha   90.00
_cell.angle_beta   90.00
_cell.angle_gamma   90.00
#
_symmetry.space_group_name_H-M   'P 1'
#
loop_
_entity.id
_entity.type
_entity.pdbx_description
1 polymer ?
#
loop_
_entity_poly.entity_id
_entity_poly.type
_entity_poly.pdbx_seq_one_letter_code
_entity_poly.pdbx_strand_id
1 'polypeptide(L)'
;MQNGLIISAAGPVRDALDNRELYELSLRVCGDLNHRLHRFLNNYPPLPFEITQDDLNQIEVLLDFPEANLEAREWTPFEKIFFANLWKDAKLKGLKKIIKGVQEAINEGQDEPRDAIAYNYLGRHLVDLLNNPIIDQHTYRAFRLLDHLVDDSELTAIRRIKTVPSAEEADAYCEWYRGILRREEITCYQQSRKIDSLLFALGKYAKLR
;
A
#
# COMPACT_ATOMS: atom_id res chain seq x y z
N MET A 1 8.72 -15.32 -24.00
CA MET A 1 9.80 -15.44 -22.98
C MET A 1 9.49 -14.66 -21.68
N GLN A 2 9.02 -13.42 -21.73
CA GLN A 2 8.80 -12.61 -20.50
C GLN A 2 7.65 -13.11 -19.61
N ASN A 3 6.55 -13.60 -20.20
CA ASN A 3 5.42 -14.14 -19.43
C ASN A 3 5.84 -15.36 -18.58
N GLY A 4 6.65 -16.24 -19.14
CA GLY A 4 7.19 -17.39 -18.41
C GLY A 4 8.03 -17.02 -17.19
N LEU A 5 8.76 -15.88 -17.23
CA LEU A 5 9.55 -15.40 -16.11
C LEU A 5 8.66 -14.85 -14.97
N ILE A 6 7.53 -14.20 -15.30
CA ILE A 6 6.58 -13.68 -14.29
C ILE A 6 5.86 -14.84 -13.63
N ILE A 7 5.37 -15.81 -14.41
CA ILE A 7 4.74 -17.04 -13.88
C ILE A 7 5.73 -17.79 -12.99
N SER A 8 7.00 -17.90 -13.40
CA SER A 8 8.08 -18.52 -12.61
C SER A 8 8.39 -17.77 -11.30
N ALA A 9 8.11 -16.47 -11.21
CA ALA A 9 8.27 -15.71 -9.96
C ALA A 9 7.02 -15.77 -9.09
N ALA A 10 5.83 -15.85 -9.69
CA ALA A 10 4.55 -15.96 -8.96
C ALA A 10 4.31 -17.37 -8.40
N GLY A 11 4.79 -18.42 -9.07
CA GLY A 11 4.60 -19.81 -8.64
C GLY A 11 5.00 -20.06 -7.18
N PRO A 12 6.26 -19.81 -6.79
CA PRO A 12 6.69 -20.01 -5.40
C PRO A 12 5.91 -19.16 -4.37
N VAL A 13 5.44 -17.97 -4.77
CA VAL A 13 4.63 -17.11 -3.88
C VAL A 13 3.22 -17.68 -3.73
N ARG A 14 2.64 -18.23 -4.79
CA ARG A 14 1.34 -18.91 -4.75
C ARG A 14 1.42 -20.18 -3.93
N ASP A 15 2.42 -21.02 -4.16
CA ASP A 15 2.64 -22.25 -3.40
C ASP A 15 2.77 -21.95 -1.89
N ALA A 16 3.53 -20.91 -1.53
CA ALA A 16 3.66 -20.47 -0.14
C ALA A 16 2.34 -19.94 0.43
N LEU A 17 1.54 -19.23 -0.38
CA LEU A 17 0.20 -18.78 0.02
C LEU A 17 -0.74 -19.95 0.31
N ASP A 18 -0.74 -20.98 -0.51
CA ASP A 18 -1.57 -22.18 -0.36
C ASP A 18 -1.15 -23.03 0.85
N ASN A 19 0.16 -23.11 1.12
CA ASN A 19 0.74 -23.88 2.23
C ASN A 19 0.83 -23.12 3.55
N ARG A 20 0.40 -21.85 3.64
CA ARG A 20 0.53 -20.99 4.83
C ARG A 20 2.01 -20.71 5.20
N GLU A 21 2.85 -20.52 4.20
CA GLU A 21 4.29 -20.28 4.34
C GLU A 21 4.72 -18.93 3.77
N LEU A 22 3.75 -18.02 3.53
CA LEU A 22 4.02 -16.77 2.86
C LEU A 22 4.94 -15.86 3.68
N TYR A 23 4.77 -15.88 5.01
CA TYR A 23 5.65 -15.14 5.91
C TYR A 23 7.09 -15.70 5.87
N GLU A 24 7.26 -17.01 5.93
CA GLU A 24 8.57 -17.66 5.83
C GLU A 24 9.25 -17.38 4.48
N LEU A 25 8.48 -17.42 3.39
CA LEU A 25 8.99 -17.02 2.08
C LEU A 25 9.41 -15.55 2.08
N SER A 26 8.64 -14.67 2.70
CA SER A 26 8.97 -13.24 2.77
C SER A 26 10.28 -12.98 3.49
N LEU A 27 10.57 -13.69 4.57
CA LEU A 27 11.85 -13.63 5.28
C LEU A 27 13.01 -14.07 4.40
N ARG A 28 12.85 -15.18 3.69
CA ARG A 28 13.86 -15.69 2.74
C ARG A 28 14.17 -14.68 1.63
N VAL A 29 13.13 -14.09 1.03
CA VAL A 29 13.29 -13.08 -0.03
C VAL A 29 13.96 -11.83 0.51
N CYS A 30 13.63 -11.38 1.72
CA CYS A 30 14.26 -10.23 2.36
C CYS A 30 15.72 -10.48 2.74
N GLY A 31 16.09 -11.73 3.04
CA GLY A 31 17.47 -12.12 3.43
C GLY A 31 18.39 -12.49 2.27
N ASP A 32 17.84 -12.86 1.12
CA ASP A 32 18.61 -13.35 -0.02
C ASP A 32 18.84 -12.25 -1.07
N LEU A 33 20.02 -11.65 -1.08
CA LEU A 33 20.44 -10.61 -2.04
C LEU A 33 20.35 -11.07 -3.51
N ASN A 34 20.45 -12.35 -3.79
CA ASN A 34 20.38 -12.92 -5.14
C ASN A 34 18.94 -13.26 -5.56
N HIS A 35 17.97 -13.17 -4.64
CA HIS A 35 16.59 -13.45 -4.99
C HIS A 35 16.04 -12.45 -6.00
N ARG A 36 15.30 -12.92 -7.01
CA ARG A 36 14.77 -12.09 -8.10
C ARG A 36 13.96 -10.89 -7.63
N LEU A 37 13.26 -11.01 -6.50
CA LEU A 37 12.39 -9.98 -5.95
C LEU A 37 13.14 -9.02 -5.01
N HIS A 38 14.27 -9.43 -4.44
CA HIS A 38 15.01 -8.65 -3.44
C HIS A 38 15.33 -7.23 -3.92
N ARG A 39 15.73 -7.06 -5.18
CA ARG A 39 16.09 -5.74 -5.75
C ARG A 39 14.99 -4.68 -5.67
N PHE A 40 13.74 -5.07 -5.47
CA PHE A 40 12.62 -4.16 -5.39
C PHE A 40 12.29 -3.72 -3.97
N LEU A 41 12.81 -4.41 -2.95
CA LEU A 41 12.53 -4.13 -1.55
C LEU A 41 13.16 -2.83 -1.07
N ASN A 42 14.33 -2.46 -1.60
CA ASN A 42 15.07 -1.25 -1.19
C ASN A 42 14.31 0.06 -1.44
N ASN A 43 13.28 0.06 -2.30
CA ASN A 43 12.49 1.24 -2.63
C ASN A 43 11.11 1.24 -1.94
N TYR A 44 10.94 0.44 -0.90
CA TYR A 44 9.68 0.30 -0.18
C TYR A 44 9.92 0.45 1.33
N PRO A 45 10.19 1.68 1.80
CA PRO A 45 10.47 1.93 3.21
C PRO A 45 9.24 1.64 4.08
N PRO A 46 9.45 1.23 5.34
CA PRO A 46 8.36 1.09 6.29
C PRO A 46 7.77 2.45 6.66
N LEU A 47 6.50 2.45 7.06
CA LEU A 47 5.83 3.56 7.73
C LEU A 47 5.59 3.14 9.19
N PRO A 48 6.56 3.34 10.10
CA PRO A 48 6.55 2.74 11.45
C PRO A 48 5.75 3.58 12.47
N PHE A 49 4.79 4.35 12.04
CA PHE A 49 3.99 5.24 12.89
C PHE A 49 2.51 5.15 12.52
N GLU A 50 1.65 5.23 13.52
CA GLU A 50 0.20 5.34 13.37
C GLU A 50 -0.24 6.79 13.59
N ILE A 51 -1.38 7.16 13.02
CA ILE A 51 -2.06 8.42 13.24
C ILE A 51 -3.23 8.16 14.18
N THR A 52 -3.23 8.85 15.31
CA THR A 52 -4.27 8.80 16.33
C THR A 52 -5.36 9.85 16.10
N GLN A 53 -6.46 9.79 16.88
CA GLN A 53 -7.47 10.85 16.88
C GLN A 53 -6.88 12.21 17.28
N ASP A 54 -5.93 12.23 18.22
CA ASP A 54 -5.28 13.48 18.65
C ASP A 54 -4.42 14.07 17.55
N ASP A 55 -3.71 13.23 16.78
CA ASP A 55 -2.98 13.67 15.58
C ASP A 55 -3.94 14.22 14.53
N LEU A 56 -5.07 13.54 14.31
CA LEU A 56 -6.08 13.97 13.35
C LEU A 56 -6.64 15.34 13.72
N ASN A 57 -6.99 15.59 14.97
CA ASN A 57 -7.48 16.87 15.45
C ASN A 57 -6.47 18.01 15.17
N GLN A 58 -5.18 17.74 15.29
CA GLN A 58 -4.12 18.69 14.94
C GLN A 58 -3.99 18.90 13.42
N ILE A 59 -4.19 17.85 12.64
CA ILE A 59 -4.09 17.88 11.18
C ILE A 59 -5.31 18.59 10.58
N GLU A 60 -6.51 18.44 11.13
CA GLU A 60 -7.74 19.08 10.65
C GLU A 60 -7.64 20.60 10.65
N VAL A 61 -6.98 21.16 11.67
CA VAL A 61 -6.64 22.60 11.69
C VAL A 61 -5.79 23.02 10.49
N LEU A 62 -5.03 22.07 9.91
CA LEU A 62 -4.23 22.29 8.70
C LEU A 62 -5.02 22.17 7.41
N LEU A 63 -6.17 21.50 7.42
CA LEU A 63 -6.99 21.27 6.21
C LEU A 63 -7.96 22.39 5.90
N ASP A 64 -8.44 23.09 6.93
CA ASP A 64 -9.26 24.28 6.79
C ASP A 64 -8.45 25.49 6.27
N PHE A 65 -7.47 25.21 5.40
CA PHE A 65 -6.74 26.25 4.73
C PHE A 65 -7.67 27.19 3.90
N PRO A 66 -8.15 28.26 4.46
CA PRO A 66 -8.22 29.48 3.73
C PRO A 66 -6.78 29.99 3.66
N GLU A 67 -6.34 30.41 2.50
CA GLU A 67 -5.00 30.96 2.24
C GLU A 67 -4.55 32.01 3.27
N ALA A 68 -5.52 32.64 3.97
CA ALA A 68 -5.30 33.65 5.00
C ALA A 68 -4.69 33.15 6.33
N ASN A 69 -4.77 31.87 6.66
CA ASN A 69 -4.27 31.36 7.94
C ASN A 69 -2.85 30.78 7.89
N LEU A 70 -2.28 30.63 6.70
CA LEU A 70 -0.91 30.12 6.54
C LEU A 70 0.14 31.08 7.12
N GLU A 71 -0.12 32.40 7.06
CA GLU A 71 0.82 33.42 7.53
C GLU A 71 0.80 33.56 9.08
N ALA A 72 -0.33 33.26 9.72
CA ALA A 72 -0.51 33.40 11.15
C ALA A 72 -0.03 32.21 11.98
N ARG A 73 0.34 31.09 11.33
CA ARG A 73 0.71 29.86 12.00
C ARG A 73 2.21 29.80 12.31
N GLU A 74 2.55 29.37 13.52
CA GLU A 74 3.90 28.97 13.89
C GLU A 74 4.23 27.61 13.27
N TRP A 75 5.03 27.63 12.21
CA TRP A 75 5.50 26.43 11.53
C TRP A 75 6.82 25.96 12.12
N THR A 76 6.91 24.67 12.45
CA THR A 76 8.20 24.05 12.74
C THR A 76 9.08 24.03 11.47
N PRO A 77 10.41 24.01 11.60
CA PRO A 77 11.30 23.90 10.44
C PRO A 77 11.02 22.71 9.53
N PHE A 78 10.63 21.57 10.12
CA PHE A 78 10.30 20.36 9.37
C PHE A 78 9.00 20.54 8.57
N GLU A 79 7.94 21.08 9.17
CA GLU A 79 6.67 21.37 8.48
C GLU A 79 6.88 22.32 7.29
N LYS A 80 7.73 23.34 7.43
CA LYS A 80 8.05 24.28 6.33
C LYS A 80 8.67 23.54 5.15
N ILE A 81 9.67 22.68 5.40
CA ILE A 81 10.35 21.92 4.34
C ILE A 81 9.40 20.90 3.72
N PHE A 82 8.63 20.19 4.55
CA PHE A 82 7.66 19.20 4.08
C PHE A 82 6.58 19.83 3.21
N PHE A 83 5.99 20.94 3.66
CA PHE A 83 4.98 21.67 2.90
C PHE A 83 5.54 22.21 1.56
N ALA A 84 6.73 22.80 1.57
CA ALA A 84 7.38 23.28 0.37
C ALA A 84 7.64 22.15 -0.65
N ASN A 85 8.02 20.96 -0.19
CA ASN A 85 8.19 19.78 -1.04
C ASN A 85 6.88 19.33 -1.67
N LEU A 86 5.81 19.21 -0.87
CA LEU A 86 4.48 18.86 -1.38
C LEU A 86 3.95 19.89 -2.37
N TRP A 87 4.18 21.18 -2.11
CA TRP A 87 3.77 22.26 -2.99
C TRP A 87 4.50 22.19 -4.33
N LYS A 88 5.83 22.03 -4.30
CA LYS A 88 6.67 21.92 -5.49
C LYS A 88 6.25 20.76 -6.39
N ASP A 89 5.92 19.61 -5.80
CA ASP A 89 5.55 18.40 -6.52
C ASP A 89 4.05 18.37 -6.89
N ALA A 90 3.29 19.41 -6.63
CA ALA A 90 1.84 19.51 -6.80
C ALA A 90 1.06 18.36 -6.07
N LYS A 91 1.58 17.88 -4.93
CA LYS A 91 1.04 16.75 -4.17
C LYS A 91 0.10 17.15 -3.03
N LEU A 92 -0.19 18.43 -2.83
CA LEU A 92 -1.13 18.91 -1.80
C LEU A 92 -2.51 18.26 -1.90
N LYS A 93 -2.99 18.00 -3.13
CA LYS A 93 -4.25 17.27 -3.35
C LYS A 93 -4.18 15.82 -2.83
N GLY A 94 -3.01 15.19 -2.93
CA GLY A 94 -2.78 13.85 -2.40
C GLY A 94 -2.85 13.83 -0.87
N LEU A 95 -2.28 14.84 -0.20
CA LEU A 95 -2.33 14.97 1.25
C LEU A 95 -3.77 15.02 1.77
N LYS A 96 -4.63 15.86 1.19
CA LYS A 96 -6.05 15.93 1.56
C LYS A 96 -6.76 14.58 1.45
N LYS A 97 -6.39 13.77 0.47
CA LYS A 97 -6.98 12.44 0.27
C LYS A 97 -6.46 11.41 1.28
N ILE A 98 -5.20 11.51 1.70
CA ILE A 98 -4.66 10.71 2.81
C ILE A 98 -5.43 11.03 4.10
N ILE A 99 -5.57 12.31 4.41
CA ILE A 99 -6.27 12.75 5.63
C ILE A 99 -7.73 12.31 5.61
N LYS A 100 -8.41 12.40 4.46
CA LYS A 100 -9.76 11.83 4.31
C LYS A 100 -9.80 10.33 4.63
N GLY A 101 -8.81 9.57 4.17
CA GLY A 101 -8.68 8.14 4.51
C GLY A 101 -8.47 7.89 6.01
N VAL A 102 -7.70 8.75 6.68
CA VAL A 102 -7.54 8.73 8.15
C VAL A 102 -8.88 8.99 8.83
N GLN A 103 -9.59 10.06 8.46
CA GLN A 103 -10.90 10.41 8.99
C GLN A 103 -11.92 9.28 8.83
N GLU A 104 -11.99 8.69 7.63
CA GLU A 104 -12.89 7.57 7.36
C GLU A 104 -12.56 6.34 8.21
N ALA A 105 -11.27 6.04 8.42
CA ALA A 105 -10.85 4.90 9.23
C ALA A 105 -11.14 5.10 10.72
N ILE A 106 -10.90 6.29 11.26
CA ILE A 106 -11.15 6.62 12.67
C ILE A 106 -12.65 6.68 12.98
N ASN A 107 -13.46 7.28 12.08
CA ASN A 107 -14.89 7.48 12.29
C ASN A 107 -15.76 6.31 11.79
N GLU A 108 -15.14 5.22 11.32
CA GLU A 108 -15.85 4.07 10.73
C GLU A 108 -16.83 4.46 9.60
N GLY A 109 -16.62 5.63 8.99
CA GLY A 109 -17.46 6.15 7.91
C GLY A 109 -17.09 5.59 6.55
N GLN A 110 -18.11 5.28 5.72
CA GLN A 110 -17.90 4.78 4.35
C GLN A 110 -18.71 5.55 3.29
N ASP A 111 -19.32 6.67 3.63
CA ASP A 111 -20.50 7.21 2.92
C ASP A 111 -20.22 8.00 1.63
N GLU A 112 -18.99 8.17 1.17
CA GLU A 112 -18.71 8.95 -0.03
C GLU A 112 -17.87 8.23 -1.08
N PRO A 113 -18.03 8.56 -2.38
CA PRO A 113 -17.20 8.03 -3.46
C PRO A 113 -15.72 8.27 -3.18
N ARG A 114 -14.94 7.22 -3.20
CA ARG A 114 -13.50 7.25 -2.89
C ARG A 114 -12.71 7.72 -4.10
N ASP A 115 -12.38 8.97 -4.14
CA ASP A 115 -11.41 9.51 -5.09
C ASP A 115 -9.99 9.14 -4.71
N ALA A 116 -9.15 8.82 -5.74
CA ALA A 116 -7.73 8.51 -5.58
C ALA A 116 -7.44 7.45 -4.51
N ILE A 117 -7.98 6.30 -4.75
CA ILE A 117 -8.00 5.10 -3.91
C ILE A 117 -6.67 4.87 -3.16
N ALA A 118 -5.53 4.88 -3.84
CA ALA A 118 -4.23 4.63 -3.21
C ALA A 118 -3.89 5.61 -2.08
N TYR A 119 -4.27 6.89 -2.20
CA TYR A 119 -4.04 7.88 -1.15
C TYR A 119 -5.01 7.70 0.03
N ASN A 120 -6.28 7.40 -0.26
CA ASN A 120 -7.28 7.13 0.77
C ASN A 120 -6.89 5.89 1.60
N TYR A 121 -6.53 4.79 0.93
CA TYR A 121 -6.11 3.57 1.61
C TYR A 121 -4.77 3.71 2.33
N LEU A 122 -3.87 4.59 1.88
CA LEU A 122 -2.69 4.96 2.66
C LEU A 122 -3.09 5.65 3.98
N GLY A 123 -4.08 6.54 3.95
CA GLY A 123 -4.65 7.13 5.18
C GLY A 123 -5.21 6.08 6.13
N ARG A 124 -5.98 5.12 5.63
CA ARG A 124 -6.50 4.00 6.43
C ARG A 124 -5.39 3.13 7.01
N HIS A 125 -4.34 2.87 6.23
CA HIS A 125 -3.15 2.15 6.71
C HIS A 125 -2.51 2.85 7.91
N LEU A 126 -2.40 4.17 7.90
CA LEU A 126 -1.81 4.94 9.00
C LEU A 126 -2.62 4.89 10.31
N VAL A 127 -3.89 4.49 10.28
CA VAL A 127 -4.72 4.29 11.48
C VAL A 127 -4.59 2.88 12.05
N ASP A 128 -4.42 1.88 11.18
CA ASP A 128 -4.23 0.49 11.59
C ASP A 128 -3.24 -0.17 10.62
N LEU A 129 -1.99 -0.14 11.01
CA LEU A 129 -0.86 -0.65 10.22
C LEU A 129 -0.94 -2.17 9.96
N LEU A 130 -1.60 -2.90 10.86
CA LEU A 130 -1.71 -4.35 10.75
C LEU A 130 -2.80 -4.75 9.76
N ASN A 131 -4.03 -4.25 9.93
CA ASN A 131 -5.21 -4.76 9.21
C ASN A 131 -5.53 -4.00 7.93
N ASN A 132 -4.99 -2.80 7.75
CA ASN A 132 -5.17 -2.02 6.54
C ASN A 132 -3.88 -2.02 5.70
N PRO A 133 -3.75 -2.91 4.70
CA PRO A 133 -2.54 -2.97 3.88
C PRO A 133 -2.36 -1.70 3.04
N ILE A 134 -1.12 -1.38 2.68
CA ILE A 134 -0.87 -0.37 1.66
C ILE A 134 -1.31 -0.93 0.31
N ILE A 135 -2.23 -0.23 -0.35
CA ILE A 135 -2.65 -0.59 -1.69
C ILE A 135 -2.14 0.43 -2.71
N ASP A 136 -1.33 -0.06 -3.63
CA ASP A 136 -0.89 0.68 -4.79
C ASP A 136 -0.98 -0.19 -6.06
N GLN A 137 -0.54 0.34 -7.19
CA GLN A 137 -0.53 -0.41 -8.44
C GLN A 137 0.31 -1.70 -8.38
N HIS A 138 1.29 -1.81 -7.48
CA HIS A 138 2.17 -2.97 -7.37
C HIS A 138 1.55 -4.06 -6.51
N THR A 139 1.10 -3.72 -5.31
CA THR A 139 0.41 -4.66 -4.43
C THR A 139 -0.87 -5.18 -5.06
N TYR A 140 -1.62 -4.31 -5.77
CA TYR A 140 -2.80 -4.74 -6.53
C TYR A 140 -2.46 -5.68 -7.70
N ARG A 141 -1.33 -5.49 -8.42
CA ARG A 141 -0.88 -6.48 -9.43
C ARG A 141 -0.55 -7.82 -8.80
N ALA A 142 0.11 -7.83 -7.63
CA ALA A 142 0.42 -9.07 -6.94
C ALA A 142 -0.86 -9.82 -6.54
N PHE A 143 -1.86 -9.11 -6.01
CA PHE A 143 -3.17 -9.67 -5.73
C PHE A 143 -3.77 -10.34 -6.97
N ARG A 144 -3.87 -9.62 -8.09
CA ARG A 144 -4.43 -10.16 -9.35
C ARG A 144 -3.63 -11.33 -9.92
N LEU A 145 -2.35 -11.45 -9.60
CA LEU A 145 -1.53 -12.60 -10.00
C LEU A 145 -1.73 -13.82 -9.11
N LEU A 146 -2.14 -13.63 -7.86
CA LEU A 146 -2.20 -14.68 -6.84
C LEU A 146 -3.61 -15.16 -6.53
N ASP A 147 -4.62 -14.31 -6.74
CA ASP A 147 -6.02 -14.58 -6.41
C ASP A 147 -6.59 -15.77 -7.20
N HIS A 148 -6.16 -15.95 -8.45
CA HIS A 148 -6.55 -17.08 -9.30
C HIS A 148 -5.45 -17.47 -10.30
N LEU A 149 -5.66 -18.57 -11.01
CA LEU A 149 -4.77 -18.96 -12.11
C LEU A 149 -4.95 -18.01 -13.29
N VAL A 150 -3.87 -17.37 -13.69
CA VAL A 150 -3.86 -16.32 -14.70
C VAL A 150 -3.39 -16.87 -16.04
N ASP A 151 -4.14 -16.66 -17.11
CA ASP A 151 -3.72 -16.96 -18.49
C ASP A 151 -2.82 -15.84 -19.08
N ASP A 152 -2.30 -16.05 -20.27
CA ASP A 152 -1.41 -15.09 -20.94
C ASP A 152 -2.09 -13.75 -21.27
N SER A 153 -3.40 -13.75 -21.52
CA SER A 153 -4.15 -12.54 -21.82
C SER A 153 -4.38 -11.70 -20.57
N GLU A 154 -4.76 -12.34 -19.47
CA GLU A 154 -4.91 -11.72 -18.16
C GLU A 154 -3.57 -11.20 -17.63
N LEU A 155 -2.49 -11.98 -17.79
CA LEU A 155 -1.14 -11.54 -17.41
C LEU A 155 -0.75 -10.25 -18.16
N THR A 156 -1.11 -10.15 -19.43
CA THR A 156 -0.87 -8.94 -20.24
C THR A 156 -1.69 -7.76 -19.71
N ALA A 157 -2.94 -7.97 -19.29
CA ALA A 157 -3.79 -6.95 -18.68
C ALA A 157 -3.23 -6.50 -17.32
N ILE A 158 -2.84 -7.45 -16.47
CA ILE A 158 -2.25 -7.19 -15.14
C ILE A 158 -0.98 -6.32 -15.26
N ARG A 159 -0.11 -6.61 -16.22
CA ARG A 159 1.10 -5.80 -16.46
C ARG A 159 0.81 -4.34 -16.79
N ARG A 160 -0.32 -4.05 -17.42
CA ARG A 160 -0.74 -2.70 -17.82
C ARG A 160 -1.42 -1.91 -16.71
N ILE A 161 -1.74 -2.51 -15.59
CA ILE A 161 -2.35 -1.81 -14.44
C ILE A 161 -1.46 -0.65 -14.03
N LYS A 162 -2.01 0.56 -13.98
CA LYS A 162 -1.34 1.79 -13.55
C LYS A 162 -1.88 2.34 -12.23
N THR A 163 -3.10 1.98 -11.88
CA THR A 163 -3.79 2.39 -10.65
C THR A 163 -4.69 1.26 -10.17
N VAL A 164 -5.17 1.34 -8.95
CA VAL A 164 -6.27 0.50 -8.46
C VAL A 164 -7.57 0.98 -9.14
N PRO A 165 -8.36 0.10 -9.78
CA PRO A 165 -9.46 0.52 -10.64
C PRO A 165 -10.64 1.14 -9.89
N SER A 166 -11.03 0.56 -8.75
CA SER A 166 -12.18 0.99 -7.97
C SER A 166 -12.02 0.75 -6.48
N ALA A 167 -12.92 1.29 -5.67
CA ALA A 167 -12.95 1.06 -4.23
C ALA A 167 -13.30 -0.40 -3.90
N GLU A 168 -14.22 -1.01 -4.67
CA GLU A 168 -14.59 -2.41 -4.51
C GLU A 168 -13.40 -3.35 -4.73
N GLU A 169 -12.57 -3.06 -5.72
CA GLU A 169 -11.33 -3.82 -5.98
C GLU A 169 -10.30 -3.61 -4.87
N ALA A 170 -10.24 -2.43 -4.28
CA ALA A 170 -9.37 -2.16 -3.15
C ALA A 170 -9.86 -2.89 -1.89
N ASP A 171 -11.17 -2.90 -1.64
CA ASP A 171 -11.77 -3.63 -0.52
C ASP A 171 -11.56 -5.15 -0.68
N ALA A 172 -11.73 -5.68 -1.89
CA ALA A 172 -11.44 -7.09 -2.19
C ALA A 172 -9.97 -7.44 -1.88
N TYR A 173 -9.03 -6.59 -2.27
CA TYR A 173 -7.63 -6.76 -1.91
C TYR A 173 -7.42 -6.74 -0.39
N CYS A 174 -8.03 -5.79 0.32
CA CYS A 174 -7.89 -5.70 1.78
C CYS A 174 -8.44 -6.94 2.49
N GLU A 175 -9.60 -7.45 2.07
CA GLU A 175 -10.17 -8.68 2.63
C GLU A 175 -9.31 -9.91 2.33
N TRP A 176 -8.82 -10.03 1.11
CA TRP A 176 -7.88 -11.10 0.74
C TRP A 176 -6.62 -11.05 1.61
N TYR A 177 -6.04 -9.85 1.80
CA TYR A 177 -4.86 -9.65 2.64
C TYR A 177 -5.11 -10.01 4.11
N ARG A 178 -6.21 -9.55 4.69
CA ARG A 178 -6.62 -9.93 6.05
C ARG A 178 -6.84 -11.44 6.19
N GLY A 179 -7.35 -12.08 5.13
CA GLY A 179 -7.44 -13.53 5.03
C GLY A 179 -6.08 -14.21 5.13
N ILE A 180 -5.04 -13.65 4.51
CA ILE A 180 -3.66 -14.13 4.63
C ILE A 180 -3.19 -13.98 6.07
N LEU A 181 -3.32 -12.79 6.68
CA LEU A 181 -2.88 -12.55 8.06
C LEU A 181 -3.50 -13.55 9.04
N ARG A 182 -4.81 -13.81 8.90
CA ARG A 182 -5.50 -14.80 9.74
C ARG A 182 -4.99 -16.23 9.54
N ARG A 183 -4.73 -16.65 8.30
CA ARG A 183 -4.23 -17.99 7.97
C ARG A 183 -2.80 -18.22 8.44
N GLU A 184 -1.96 -17.19 8.36
CA GLU A 184 -0.55 -17.19 8.74
C GLU A 184 -0.36 -16.85 10.23
N GLU A 185 -1.44 -16.62 10.98
CA GLU A 185 -1.43 -16.25 12.41
C GLU A 185 -0.58 -15.00 12.69
N ILE A 186 -0.59 -14.04 11.76
CA ILE A 186 0.15 -12.79 11.86
C ILE A 186 -0.58 -11.83 12.81
N THR A 187 0.11 -11.40 13.86
CA THR A 187 -0.48 -10.55 14.93
C THR A 187 0.26 -9.24 15.16
N CYS A 188 1.34 -8.97 14.41
CA CYS A 188 2.08 -7.72 14.55
C CYS A 188 2.46 -7.11 13.19
N TYR A 189 2.59 -5.78 13.19
CA TYR A 189 2.94 -5.01 12.01
C TYR A 189 4.25 -5.45 11.34
N GLN A 190 5.29 -5.76 12.12
CA GLN A 190 6.59 -6.15 11.59
C GLN A 190 6.52 -7.41 10.72
N GLN A 191 5.65 -8.34 11.07
CA GLN A 191 5.41 -9.54 10.29
C GLN A 191 4.57 -9.24 9.05
N SER A 192 3.43 -8.53 9.22
CA SER A 192 2.57 -8.15 8.09
C SER A 192 3.34 -7.34 7.05
N ARG A 193 4.23 -6.46 7.50
CA ARG A 193 5.09 -5.65 6.64
C ARG A 193 6.03 -6.48 5.74
N LYS A 194 6.49 -7.65 6.22
CA LYS A 194 7.29 -8.56 5.38
C LYS A 194 6.48 -9.16 4.25
N ILE A 195 5.24 -9.57 4.53
CA ILE A 195 4.30 -10.07 3.51
C ILE A 195 3.98 -8.95 2.51
N ASP A 196 3.63 -7.77 2.99
CA ASP A 196 3.34 -6.60 2.16
C ASP A 196 4.53 -6.24 1.24
N SER A 197 5.75 -6.27 1.77
CA SER A 197 6.97 -6.05 0.99
C SER A 197 7.17 -7.10 -0.12
N LEU A 198 6.89 -8.36 0.17
CA LEU A 198 6.95 -9.44 -0.82
C LEU A 198 5.93 -9.22 -1.94
N LEU A 199 4.70 -8.86 -1.59
CA LEU A 199 3.64 -8.56 -2.57
C LEU A 199 4.00 -7.36 -3.45
N PHE A 200 4.51 -6.28 -2.82
CA PHE A 200 5.00 -5.13 -3.57
C PHE A 200 6.11 -5.53 -4.56
N ALA A 201 7.10 -6.31 -4.11
CA ALA A 201 8.21 -6.75 -4.95
C ALA A 201 7.73 -7.61 -6.12
N LEU A 202 6.79 -8.54 -5.90
CA LEU A 202 6.19 -9.37 -6.94
C LEU A 202 5.46 -8.53 -7.99
N GLY A 203 4.60 -7.62 -7.55
CA GLY A 203 3.84 -6.77 -8.47
C GLY A 203 4.71 -5.77 -9.23
N LYS A 204 5.83 -5.33 -8.63
CA LYS A 204 6.83 -4.51 -9.31
C LYS A 204 7.61 -5.32 -10.34
N TYR A 205 7.94 -6.57 -10.02
CA TYR A 205 8.55 -7.51 -10.96
C TYR A 205 7.64 -7.79 -12.17
N ALA A 206 6.33 -7.97 -11.93
CA ALA A 206 5.34 -8.20 -12.97
C ALA A 206 5.25 -7.05 -13.99
N LYS A 207 5.58 -5.80 -13.59
CA LYS A 207 5.58 -4.62 -14.46
C LYS A 207 6.77 -4.58 -15.42
N LEU A 208 7.86 -5.31 -15.16
CA LEU A 208 9.05 -5.24 -16.01
C LEU A 208 8.73 -5.67 -17.44
N ARG A 209 9.18 -4.84 -18.38
CA ARG A 209 9.03 -5.05 -19.82
C ARG A 209 10.03 -6.08 -20.35
#